data_127c9654ed327760480befc0768d5c7f
#
_entry.id   127c9654ed327760480befc0768d5c7f
#
_cell.length_a   1.000
_cell.length_b   1.000
_cell.length_c   1.000
_cell.angle_alpha   90.00
_cell.angle_beta   90.00
_cell.angle_gamma   90.00
#
_symmetry.space_group_name_H-M   'P 1'
#
loop_
_entity.id
_entity.type
_entity.pdbx_description
1 polymer ?
#
loop_
_entity_poly.entity_id
_entity_poly.type
_entity_poly.pdbx_seq_one_letter_code
_entity_poly.pdbx_strand_id
1 'polypeptide(L)'
;MKTTAPHVCWCLILAALHISCKSKIKESEDQLYSRHLQRQVKLHIISTPMPDDKNELNLLLLNDGQDMGPFRIKEIVDSLYRKKRIKPLLVVGIEAGDRMKEYGVADRPDFMNRGDKAGYYDAFVNNELYPFVKKKATVRKFQSVVIAGCSLGGLSAFDIAWNRADKIDKVGVFSGSFWWRDKDDKAADYSDEKNRIMISKLNASRKKANLKYWFFAGDKEEEGDRDKDGIIDAVDDTKDIIAVLRNKQIALPGDIVFTEDPDGKHDYNSWSRQLPAFLVWAFGK
;
A
#
# COMPACT_ATOMS: atom_id res chain seq x y z
N MET A 1 12.88 54.27 -64.02
CA MET A 1 13.71 53.72 -62.96
C MET A 1 12.80 53.33 -61.80
N LYS A 2 12.59 52.02 -61.58
CA LYS A 2 11.79 51.48 -60.49
C LYS A 2 12.73 50.90 -59.48
N THR A 3 12.77 51.46 -58.27
CA THR A 3 13.59 50.98 -57.16
C THR A 3 12.77 49.95 -56.37
N THR A 4 13.29 48.71 -56.34
CA THR A 4 12.74 47.63 -55.53
C THR A 4 13.45 47.65 -54.17
N ALA A 5 12.66 47.72 -53.10
CA ALA A 5 13.10 47.60 -51.70
C ALA A 5 13.20 46.12 -51.31
N PRO A 6 14.19 45.70 -50.53
CA PRO A 6 14.29 44.31 -50.07
C PRO A 6 13.41 44.05 -48.85
N HIS A 7 12.59 43.02 -48.93
CA HIS A 7 11.87 42.47 -47.76
C HIS A 7 12.82 41.72 -46.86
N VAL A 8 13.03 42.26 -45.64
CA VAL A 8 13.75 41.56 -44.55
C VAL A 8 12.74 40.66 -43.83
N CYS A 9 12.91 39.35 -44.02
CA CYS A 9 12.16 38.32 -43.31
C CYS A 9 12.75 38.13 -41.90
N TRP A 10 12.02 38.57 -40.87
CA TRP A 10 12.38 38.34 -39.49
C TRP A 10 11.90 36.94 -39.08
N CYS A 11 12.82 35.96 -39.08
CA CYS A 11 12.59 34.66 -38.43
C CYS A 11 12.63 34.85 -36.90
N LEU A 12 11.47 34.89 -36.27
CA LEU A 12 11.34 34.76 -34.80
C LEU A 12 11.71 33.31 -34.43
N ILE A 13 12.91 33.10 -33.90
CA ILE A 13 13.30 31.86 -33.23
C ILE A 13 12.67 31.84 -31.87
N LEU A 14 11.56 31.13 -31.71
CA LEU A 14 10.99 30.77 -30.42
C LEU A 14 11.93 29.78 -29.73
N ALA A 15 12.82 30.29 -28.88
CA ALA A 15 13.58 29.45 -27.97
C ALA A 15 12.61 28.87 -26.92
N ALA A 16 12.23 27.61 -27.08
CA ALA A 16 11.50 26.86 -26.08
C ALA A 16 12.42 26.68 -24.86
N LEU A 17 12.24 27.52 -23.85
CA LEU A 17 12.84 27.34 -22.53
C LEU A 17 12.30 26.04 -21.94
N HIS A 18 13.04 24.95 -22.08
CA HIS A 18 12.83 23.73 -21.31
C HIS A 18 13.21 24.02 -19.86
N ILE A 19 12.25 24.52 -19.09
CA ILE A 19 12.38 24.58 -17.64
C ILE A 19 12.39 23.14 -17.15
N SER A 20 13.58 22.57 -17.01
CA SER A 20 13.78 21.30 -16.30
C SER A 20 13.36 21.53 -14.84
N CYS A 21 12.11 21.21 -14.53
CA CYS A 21 11.59 21.29 -13.18
C CYS A 21 12.27 20.19 -12.37
N LYS A 22 13.35 20.52 -11.65
CA LYS A 22 14.02 19.60 -10.73
C LYS A 22 13.00 19.00 -9.77
N SER A 23 13.02 17.69 -9.59
CA SER A 23 12.20 17.02 -8.59
C SER A 23 12.42 17.65 -7.21
N LYS A 24 11.33 17.91 -6.50
CA LYS A 24 11.36 18.38 -5.11
C LYS A 24 11.37 17.23 -4.11
N ILE A 25 11.25 15.99 -4.61
CA ILE A 25 11.21 14.78 -3.79
C ILE A 25 12.62 14.47 -3.29
N LYS A 26 12.73 14.23 -2.00
CA LYS A 26 13.96 13.72 -1.37
C LYS A 26 13.84 12.22 -1.20
N GLU A 27 14.92 11.51 -1.46
CA GLU A 27 15.08 10.09 -1.25
C GLU A 27 16.26 9.85 -0.32
N SER A 28 16.12 8.94 0.60
CA SER A 28 17.16 8.55 1.54
C SER A 28 16.89 7.16 2.08
N GLU A 29 17.92 6.55 2.65
CA GLU A 29 17.80 5.30 3.39
C GLU A 29 18.05 5.55 4.88
N ASP A 30 17.49 4.69 5.70
CA ASP A 30 17.72 4.64 7.13
C ASP A 30 17.66 3.19 7.62
N GLN A 31 18.00 2.95 8.86
CA GLN A 31 17.89 1.65 9.47
C GLN A 31 17.51 1.76 10.93
N LEU A 32 16.72 0.79 11.39
CA LEU A 32 16.27 0.69 12.77
C LEU A 32 16.50 -0.73 13.27
N TYR A 33 17.23 -0.88 14.37
CA TYR A 33 17.30 -2.17 15.04
C TYR A 33 15.97 -2.48 15.73
N SER A 34 15.33 -3.56 15.32
CA SER A 34 14.12 -4.04 15.96
C SER A 34 14.43 -5.06 17.04
N ARG A 35 13.93 -4.78 18.25
CA ARG A 35 13.98 -5.74 19.36
C ARG A 35 12.99 -6.88 19.19
N HIS A 36 11.86 -6.59 18.53
CA HIS A 36 10.86 -7.62 18.23
C HIS A 36 11.37 -8.60 17.17
N LEU A 37 11.96 -8.10 16.08
CA LEU A 37 12.46 -8.93 14.97
C LEU A 37 13.88 -9.43 15.17
N GLN A 38 14.62 -8.90 16.17
CA GLN A 38 16.02 -9.22 16.46
C GLN A 38 16.95 -9.01 15.26
N ARG A 39 16.71 -7.94 14.48
CA ARG A 39 17.49 -7.58 13.29
C ARG A 39 17.48 -6.09 13.03
N GLN A 40 18.44 -5.63 12.21
CA GLN A 40 18.34 -4.34 11.56
C GLN A 40 17.26 -4.39 10.47
N VAL A 41 16.36 -3.42 10.48
CA VAL A 41 15.36 -3.22 9.44
C VAL A 41 15.79 -2.01 8.62
N LYS A 42 16.02 -2.22 7.32
CA LYS A 42 16.33 -1.14 6.39
C LYS A 42 15.05 -0.44 5.97
N LEU A 43 15.12 0.88 5.89
CA LEU A 43 13.99 1.74 5.55
C LEU A 43 14.35 2.59 4.33
N HIS A 44 13.50 2.58 3.33
CA HIS A 44 13.58 3.42 2.14
C HIS A 44 12.62 4.60 2.30
N ILE A 45 13.14 5.80 2.27
CA ILE A 45 12.38 7.00 2.61
C ILE A 45 12.24 7.89 1.39
N ILE A 46 11.00 8.23 1.03
CA ILE A 46 10.68 9.23 0.03
C ILE A 46 9.88 10.34 0.71
N SER A 47 10.28 11.59 0.55
CA SER A 47 9.62 12.74 1.16
C SER A 47 9.35 13.82 0.15
N THR A 48 8.12 14.30 0.12
CA THR A 48 7.79 15.61 -0.46
C THR A 48 8.44 16.72 0.38
N PRO A 49 8.51 17.97 -0.10
CA PRO A 49 8.85 19.10 0.75
C PRO A 49 7.98 19.10 2.03
N MET A 50 8.65 19.37 3.16
CA MET A 50 7.96 19.46 4.45
C MET A 50 6.97 20.65 4.43
N PRO A 51 5.75 20.50 4.94
CA PRO A 51 4.83 21.61 5.11
C PRO A 51 5.28 22.55 6.23
N ASP A 52 4.83 23.80 6.19
CA ASP A 52 5.10 24.78 7.25
C ASP A 52 4.48 24.32 8.58
N ASP A 53 3.22 23.92 8.58
CA ASP A 53 2.66 23.15 9.69
C ASP A 53 2.94 21.67 9.51
N LYS A 54 3.84 21.17 10.32
CA LYS A 54 4.26 19.76 10.30
C LYS A 54 3.11 18.78 10.58
N ASN A 55 2.02 19.22 11.20
CA ASN A 55 0.84 18.38 11.42
C ASN A 55 0.03 18.13 10.14
N GLU A 56 0.32 18.83 9.04
CA GLU A 56 -0.25 18.54 7.72
C GLU A 56 0.48 17.43 6.97
N LEU A 57 1.59 16.92 7.50
CA LEU A 57 2.34 15.81 6.90
C LEU A 57 1.55 14.51 7.04
N ASN A 58 1.44 13.78 5.94
CA ASN A 58 0.85 12.45 5.90
C ASN A 58 1.95 11.38 5.90
N LEU A 59 1.61 10.16 6.34
CA LEU A 59 2.53 9.02 6.38
C LEU A 59 1.94 7.85 5.58
N LEU A 60 2.75 7.29 4.67
CA LEU A 60 2.54 5.99 4.06
C LEU A 60 3.62 5.02 4.55
N LEU A 61 3.22 3.98 5.24
CA LEU A 61 4.04 2.80 5.50
C LEU A 61 3.81 1.80 4.37
N LEU A 62 4.87 1.37 3.71
CA LEU A 62 4.79 0.46 2.57
C LEU A 62 5.61 -0.79 2.85
N ASN A 63 4.94 -1.93 2.88
CA ASN A 63 5.60 -3.23 2.97
C ASN A 63 6.41 -3.51 1.69
N ASP A 64 7.40 -4.36 1.78
CA ASP A 64 8.32 -4.69 0.68
C ASP A 64 9.08 -3.46 0.15
N GLY A 65 9.68 -2.69 1.07
CA GLY A 65 10.43 -1.46 0.75
C GLY A 65 11.56 -1.66 -0.27
N GLN A 66 12.14 -2.85 -0.36
CA GLN A 66 13.14 -3.22 -1.36
C GLN A 66 12.61 -3.11 -2.81
N ASP A 67 11.29 -3.16 -2.99
CA ASP A 67 10.63 -3.15 -4.29
C ASP A 67 10.01 -1.79 -4.66
N MET A 68 10.34 -0.72 -3.94
CA MET A 68 9.85 0.62 -4.23
C MET A 68 10.23 1.13 -5.63
N GLY A 69 11.37 0.67 -6.18
CA GLY A 69 11.79 0.96 -7.54
C GLY A 69 10.85 0.36 -8.58
N PRO A 70 10.68 -0.97 -8.66
CA PRO A 70 9.69 -1.63 -9.52
C PRO A 70 8.27 -1.08 -9.35
N PHE A 71 7.87 -0.70 -8.15
CA PHE A 71 6.57 -0.10 -7.87
C PHE A 71 6.46 1.37 -8.34
N ARG A 72 7.59 1.99 -8.75
CA ARG A 72 7.68 3.36 -9.28
C ARG A 72 7.12 4.43 -8.33
N ILE A 73 7.21 4.18 -7.03
CA ILE A 73 6.56 5.05 -6.02
C ILE A 73 7.10 6.49 -6.06
N LYS A 74 8.42 6.66 -6.25
CA LYS A 74 9.07 7.97 -6.29
C LYS A 74 8.56 8.85 -7.44
N GLU A 75 8.55 8.32 -8.67
CA GLU A 75 8.13 9.02 -9.87
C GLU A 75 6.66 9.42 -9.78
N ILE A 76 5.83 8.52 -9.25
CA ILE A 76 4.38 8.73 -9.13
C ILE A 76 4.10 9.78 -8.05
N VAL A 77 4.73 9.70 -6.87
CA VAL A 77 4.60 10.70 -5.81
C VAL A 77 5.07 12.07 -6.30
N ASP A 78 6.24 12.16 -6.99
CA ASP A 78 6.75 13.41 -7.55
C ASP A 78 5.75 14.02 -8.55
N SER A 79 5.24 13.22 -9.47
CA SER A 79 4.26 13.66 -10.46
C SER A 79 2.98 14.20 -9.81
N LEU A 80 2.42 13.44 -8.86
CA LEU A 80 1.17 13.83 -8.19
C LEU A 80 1.35 15.05 -7.31
N TYR A 81 2.47 15.14 -6.58
CA TYR A 81 2.77 16.29 -5.72
C TYR A 81 2.95 17.57 -6.54
N ARG A 82 3.74 17.53 -7.63
CA ARG A 82 3.91 18.68 -8.55
C ARG A 82 2.60 19.14 -9.17
N LYS A 83 1.72 18.20 -9.51
CA LYS A 83 0.37 18.48 -10.04
C LYS A 83 -0.62 18.90 -8.94
N LYS A 84 -0.17 19.05 -7.70
CA LYS A 84 -0.99 19.40 -6.54
C LYS A 84 -2.19 18.48 -6.31
N ARG A 85 -2.05 17.20 -6.72
CA ARG A 85 -3.10 16.18 -6.58
C ARG A 85 -3.09 15.51 -5.20
N ILE A 86 -1.94 15.53 -4.51
CA ILE A 86 -1.77 14.98 -3.15
C ILE A 86 -1.20 16.03 -2.21
N LYS A 87 -1.47 15.87 -0.93
CA LYS A 87 -0.93 16.63 0.19
C LYS A 87 0.53 16.25 0.46
N PRO A 88 1.25 17.00 1.32
CA PRO A 88 2.59 16.61 1.76
C PRO A 88 2.61 15.18 2.31
N LEU A 89 3.61 14.39 1.88
CA LEU A 89 3.67 12.97 2.13
C LEU A 89 5.09 12.53 2.48
N LEU A 90 5.20 11.71 3.52
CA LEU A 90 6.35 10.90 3.86
C LEU A 90 6.01 9.43 3.55
N VAL A 91 6.76 8.80 2.67
CA VAL A 91 6.68 7.36 2.40
C VAL A 91 7.85 6.67 3.09
N VAL A 92 7.56 5.62 3.83
CA VAL A 92 8.55 4.76 4.47
C VAL A 92 8.33 3.34 4.00
N GLY A 93 9.17 2.91 3.07
CA GLY A 93 9.23 1.52 2.62
C GLY A 93 10.02 0.69 3.62
N ILE A 94 9.42 -0.40 4.08
CA ILE A 94 9.97 -1.29 5.10
C ILE A 94 10.52 -2.52 4.38
N GLU A 95 11.85 -2.70 4.43
CA GLU A 95 12.47 -3.87 3.80
C GLU A 95 12.16 -5.13 4.61
N ALA A 96 11.56 -6.11 3.94
CA ALA A 96 11.28 -7.41 4.54
C ALA A 96 12.59 -8.14 4.86
N GLY A 97 12.62 -8.86 5.97
CA GLY A 97 13.67 -9.84 6.26
C GLY A 97 13.33 -11.18 5.66
N ASP A 98 13.00 -12.15 6.51
CA ASP A 98 12.39 -13.40 6.04
C ASP A 98 10.89 -13.15 5.81
N ARG A 99 10.55 -12.78 4.57
CA ARG A 99 9.21 -12.39 4.17
C ARG A 99 8.16 -13.45 4.50
N MET A 100 8.51 -14.74 4.34
CA MET A 100 7.58 -15.83 4.59
C MET A 100 7.36 -16.09 6.08
N LYS A 101 8.21 -15.58 6.97
CA LYS A 101 8.03 -15.65 8.42
C LYS A 101 7.44 -14.38 8.99
N GLU A 102 7.88 -13.21 8.49
CA GLU A 102 7.50 -11.91 9.05
C GLU A 102 6.13 -11.42 8.58
N TYR A 103 5.66 -11.88 7.40
CA TYR A 103 4.35 -11.51 6.87
C TYR A 103 3.31 -12.60 7.12
N GLY A 104 2.05 -12.20 7.14
CA GLY A 104 0.90 -13.05 7.42
C GLY A 104 -0.09 -12.35 8.37
N VAL A 105 -0.80 -13.14 9.16
CA VAL A 105 -1.73 -12.65 10.19
C VAL A 105 -1.08 -12.84 11.56
N ALA A 106 -1.04 -11.79 12.37
CA ALA A 106 -0.40 -11.80 13.69
C ALA A 106 -0.93 -12.94 14.58
N ASP A 107 -0.01 -13.70 15.16
CA ASP A 107 -0.25 -14.83 16.06
C ASP A 107 -1.05 -15.99 15.44
N ARG A 108 -1.18 -16.02 14.10
CA ARG A 108 -1.87 -17.08 13.37
C ARG A 108 -1.08 -17.50 12.12
N PRO A 109 -0.04 -18.32 12.27
CA PRO A 109 0.68 -18.87 11.13
C PRO A 109 -0.25 -19.75 10.28
N ASP A 110 0.11 -19.93 9.00
CA ASP A 110 -0.63 -20.81 8.13
C ASP A 110 -0.32 -22.29 8.45
N PHE A 111 -1.00 -23.21 7.75
CA PHE A 111 -0.84 -24.67 7.97
C PHE A 111 0.56 -25.20 7.65
N MET A 112 1.39 -24.44 6.95
CA MET A 112 2.81 -24.73 6.70
C MET A 112 3.74 -24.04 7.71
N ASN A 113 3.19 -23.45 8.77
CA ASN A 113 3.90 -22.65 9.77
C ASN A 113 4.63 -21.41 9.19
N ARG A 114 4.12 -20.87 8.06
CA ARG A 114 4.57 -19.58 7.54
C ARG A 114 3.89 -18.46 8.33
N GLY A 115 4.53 -17.29 8.45
CA GLY A 115 4.00 -16.16 9.22
C GLY A 115 4.13 -16.34 10.76
N ASP A 116 4.99 -17.25 11.22
CA ASP A 116 5.25 -17.50 12.64
C ASP A 116 5.83 -16.28 13.38
N LYS A 117 6.36 -15.29 12.63
CA LYS A 117 6.85 -14.00 13.15
C LYS A 117 5.95 -12.80 12.82
N ALA A 118 4.75 -13.02 12.26
CA ALA A 118 3.87 -11.91 11.88
C ALA A 118 3.45 -11.05 13.07
N GLY A 119 3.26 -11.65 14.27
CA GLY A 119 3.01 -10.90 15.51
C GLY A 119 4.19 -10.01 15.92
N TYR A 120 5.43 -10.47 15.73
CA TYR A 120 6.61 -9.64 15.98
C TYR A 120 6.75 -8.50 14.98
N TYR A 121 6.37 -8.74 13.70
CA TYR A 121 6.34 -7.69 12.68
C TYR A 121 5.28 -6.63 12.97
N ASP A 122 4.07 -7.04 13.37
CA ASP A 122 3.03 -6.10 13.86
C ASP A 122 3.54 -5.27 15.04
N ALA A 123 4.16 -5.91 16.03
CA ALA A 123 4.72 -5.21 17.19
C ALA A 123 5.85 -4.25 16.80
N PHE A 124 6.73 -4.63 15.86
CA PHE A 124 7.77 -3.76 15.31
C PHE A 124 7.16 -2.51 14.66
N VAL A 125 6.22 -2.69 13.75
CA VAL A 125 5.60 -1.54 13.03
C VAL A 125 4.96 -0.57 14.01
N ASN A 126 4.26 -1.06 15.01
CA ASN A 126 3.44 -0.26 15.91
C ASN A 126 4.20 0.34 17.09
N ASN A 127 5.19 -0.38 17.64
CA ASN A 127 5.84 -0.02 18.90
C ASN A 127 7.27 0.53 18.69
N GLU A 128 7.88 0.26 17.53
CA GLU A 128 9.25 0.70 17.24
C GLU A 128 9.28 1.64 16.03
N LEU A 129 8.78 1.20 14.87
CA LEU A 129 8.87 1.97 13.62
C LEU A 129 8.03 3.26 13.67
N TYR A 130 6.75 3.17 14.00
CA TYR A 130 5.88 4.36 14.03
C TYR A 130 6.40 5.46 14.97
N PRO A 131 6.80 5.17 16.24
CA PRO A 131 7.41 6.17 17.10
C PRO A 131 8.73 6.72 16.56
N PHE A 132 9.57 5.88 15.95
CA PHE A 132 10.82 6.29 15.33
C PHE A 132 10.59 7.28 14.19
N VAL A 133 9.71 6.96 13.25
CA VAL A 133 9.36 7.82 12.11
C VAL A 133 8.77 9.15 12.59
N LYS A 134 7.86 9.10 13.56
CA LYS A 134 7.23 10.28 14.15
C LYS A 134 8.26 11.22 14.78
N LYS A 135 9.22 10.67 15.54
CA LYS A 135 10.32 11.43 16.14
C LYS A 135 11.22 12.03 15.05
N LYS A 136 11.60 11.25 14.05
CA LYS A 136 12.48 11.69 12.96
C LYS A 136 11.85 12.79 12.11
N ALA A 137 10.56 12.70 11.80
CA ALA A 137 9.81 13.74 11.10
C ALA A 137 9.55 14.98 11.97
N THR A 138 9.78 14.91 13.27
CA THR A 138 9.55 16.00 14.25
C THR A 138 8.09 16.47 14.22
N VAL A 139 7.14 15.53 14.12
CA VAL A 139 5.70 15.79 14.15
C VAL A 139 5.08 15.36 15.48
N ARG A 140 4.03 16.06 15.93
CA ARG A 140 3.25 15.61 17.08
C ARG A 140 2.30 14.46 16.70
N LYS A 141 1.72 14.55 15.51
CA LYS A 141 0.92 13.51 14.84
C LYS A 141 1.00 13.71 13.34
N PHE A 142 0.80 12.66 12.58
CA PHE A 142 0.56 12.77 11.14
C PHE A 142 -0.91 13.15 10.89
N GLN A 143 -1.18 13.85 9.78
CA GLN A 143 -2.56 14.19 9.39
C GLN A 143 -3.36 12.93 9.05
N SER A 144 -2.73 12.01 8.36
CA SER A 144 -3.26 10.67 8.11
C SER A 144 -2.12 9.66 8.06
N VAL A 145 -2.38 8.46 8.58
CA VAL A 145 -1.47 7.32 8.56
C VAL A 145 -2.09 6.22 7.72
N VAL A 146 -1.38 5.81 6.69
CA VAL A 146 -1.80 4.75 5.77
C VAL A 146 -0.74 3.66 5.76
N ILE A 147 -1.15 2.42 5.72
CA ILE A 147 -0.27 1.28 5.46
C ILE A 147 -0.72 0.59 4.18
N ALA A 148 0.23 0.11 3.36
CA ALA A 148 -0.08 -0.59 2.13
C ALA A 148 0.93 -1.71 1.84
N GLY A 149 0.55 -2.63 0.98
CA GLY A 149 1.42 -3.70 0.49
C GLY A 149 0.78 -4.49 -0.63
N CYS A 150 1.61 -5.34 -1.26
CA CYS A 150 1.21 -6.19 -2.36
C CYS A 150 1.28 -7.66 -1.92
N SER A 151 0.37 -8.49 -2.44
CA SER A 151 0.40 -9.94 -2.18
C SER A 151 0.39 -10.25 -0.67
N LEU A 152 1.33 -11.03 -0.18
CA LEU A 152 1.49 -11.32 1.26
C LEU A 152 1.77 -10.05 2.09
N GLY A 153 2.46 -9.05 1.50
CA GLY A 153 2.63 -7.73 2.11
C GLY A 153 1.31 -6.97 2.24
N GLY A 154 0.36 -7.20 1.33
CA GLY A 154 -1.01 -6.66 1.39
C GLY A 154 -1.83 -7.28 2.51
N LEU A 155 -1.76 -8.61 2.69
CA LEU A 155 -2.38 -9.30 3.82
C LEU A 155 -1.85 -8.76 5.15
N SER A 156 -0.52 -8.63 5.29
CA SER A 156 0.09 -8.08 6.51
C SER A 156 -0.30 -6.63 6.76
N ALA A 157 -0.36 -5.80 5.70
CA ALA A 157 -0.82 -4.42 5.83
C ALA A 157 -2.27 -4.35 6.34
N PHE A 158 -3.13 -5.23 5.82
CA PHE A 158 -4.52 -5.33 6.26
C PHE A 158 -4.62 -5.74 7.72
N ASP A 159 -3.89 -6.78 8.13
CA ASP A 159 -3.92 -7.28 9.50
C ASP A 159 -3.39 -6.25 10.51
N ILE A 160 -2.26 -5.58 10.20
CA ILE A 160 -1.69 -4.50 11.02
C ILE A 160 -2.69 -3.35 11.16
N ALA A 161 -3.31 -2.90 10.07
CA ALA A 161 -4.31 -1.84 10.12
C ALA A 161 -5.52 -2.25 10.94
N TRP A 162 -5.98 -3.48 10.78
CA TRP A 162 -7.06 -4.05 11.58
C TRP A 162 -6.74 -4.06 13.07
N ASN A 163 -5.55 -4.52 13.46
CA ASN A 163 -5.12 -4.57 14.85
C ASN A 163 -4.99 -3.16 15.45
N ARG A 164 -4.60 -2.17 14.65
CA ARG A 164 -4.22 -0.81 15.06
C ARG A 164 -5.03 0.31 14.42
N ALA A 165 -6.33 0.10 14.27
CA ALA A 165 -7.25 1.13 13.80
C ALA A 165 -7.35 2.37 14.72
N ASP A 166 -6.66 2.36 15.86
CA ASP A 166 -6.44 3.50 16.73
C ASP A 166 -5.32 4.45 16.24
N LYS A 167 -4.44 3.97 15.36
CA LYS A 167 -3.28 4.70 14.84
C LYS A 167 -3.24 4.79 13.32
N ILE A 168 -3.88 3.86 12.63
CA ILE A 168 -3.90 3.74 11.16
C ILE A 168 -5.29 4.09 10.68
N ASP A 169 -5.38 5.03 9.74
CA ASP A 169 -6.65 5.54 9.22
C ASP A 169 -7.12 4.79 7.97
N LYS A 170 -6.16 4.32 7.14
CA LYS A 170 -6.46 3.71 5.84
C LYS A 170 -5.50 2.57 5.54
N VAL A 171 -5.97 1.59 4.76
CA VAL A 171 -5.15 0.49 4.27
C VAL A 171 -5.31 0.32 2.76
N GLY A 172 -4.17 0.09 2.08
CA GLY A 172 -4.11 -0.26 0.67
C GLY A 172 -3.63 -1.70 0.49
N VAL A 173 -4.42 -2.51 -0.20
CA VAL A 173 -4.12 -3.91 -0.47
C VAL A 173 -4.12 -4.13 -1.97
N PHE A 174 -2.98 -4.47 -2.52
CA PHE A 174 -2.80 -4.81 -3.92
C PHE A 174 -2.63 -6.32 -4.03
N SER A 175 -3.63 -7.00 -4.60
CA SER A 175 -3.63 -8.47 -4.78
C SER A 175 -3.32 -9.22 -3.49
N GLY A 176 -4.10 -8.94 -2.43
CA GLY A 176 -3.84 -9.46 -1.08
C GLY A 176 -3.94 -10.98 -1.00
N SER A 177 -3.00 -11.63 -0.31
CA SER A 177 -2.98 -13.09 -0.12
C SER A 177 -4.07 -13.54 0.86
N PHE A 178 -5.35 -13.24 0.60
CA PHE A 178 -6.46 -13.58 1.49
C PHE A 178 -6.82 -15.06 1.52
N TRP A 179 -6.20 -15.87 0.64
CA TRP A 179 -6.17 -17.33 0.68
C TRP A 179 -5.41 -17.91 1.88
N TRP A 180 -4.70 -17.09 2.66
CA TRP A 180 -3.90 -17.50 3.81
C TRP A 180 -4.75 -18.29 4.82
N ARG A 181 -4.42 -19.59 5.02
CA ARG A 181 -5.27 -20.54 5.71
C ARG A 181 -4.51 -21.40 6.71
N ASP A 182 -5.20 -21.84 7.75
CA ASP A 182 -4.65 -22.68 8.82
C ASP A 182 -4.83 -24.20 8.58
N LYS A 183 -5.43 -24.57 7.44
CA LYS A 183 -5.64 -25.95 7.02
C LYS A 183 -5.46 -26.08 5.50
N ASP A 184 -4.94 -27.22 5.04
CA ASP A 184 -4.86 -27.53 3.61
C ASP A 184 -6.27 -27.58 2.99
N ASP A 185 -6.48 -26.93 1.85
CA ASP A 185 -7.77 -26.90 1.13
C ASP A 185 -8.23 -28.28 0.61
N LYS A 186 -7.30 -29.26 0.55
CA LYS A 186 -7.61 -30.65 0.20
C LYS A 186 -8.08 -31.48 1.38
N ALA A 187 -8.03 -30.95 2.60
CA ALA A 187 -8.54 -31.66 3.77
C ALA A 187 -10.05 -31.81 3.73
N ALA A 188 -10.55 -32.99 4.07
CA ALA A 188 -12.00 -33.30 3.96
C ALA A 188 -12.91 -32.39 4.82
N ASP A 189 -12.35 -31.79 5.88
CA ASP A 189 -13.04 -30.87 6.79
C ASP A 189 -12.58 -29.42 6.61
N TYR A 190 -11.97 -29.07 5.47
CA TYR A 190 -11.68 -27.68 5.10
C TYR A 190 -12.96 -26.90 4.83
N SER A 191 -12.93 -25.65 5.19
CA SER A 191 -13.99 -24.68 4.88
C SER A 191 -13.37 -23.30 4.74
N ASP A 192 -13.63 -22.61 3.64
CA ASP A 192 -13.15 -21.27 3.34
C ASP A 192 -13.47 -20.28 4.45
N GLU A 193 -14.70 -20.31 4.94
CA GLU A 193 -15.15 -19.42 6.01
C GLU A 193 -14.39 -19.62 7.34
N LYS A 194 -14.02 -20.87 7.68
CA LYS A 194 -13.38 -21.21 8.94
C LYS A 194 -11.88 -21.18 8.87
N ASN A 195 -11.32 -21.64 7.75
CA ASN A 195 -9.90 -21.92 7.65
C ASN A 195 -9.11 -20.81 6.94
N ARG A 196 -9.74 -19.93 6.14
CA ARG A 196 -9.08 -18.69 5.72
C ARG A 196 -8.96 -17.77 6.92
N ILE A 197 -7.72 -17.57 7.37
CA ILE A 197 -7.42 -17.00 8.69
C ILE A 197 -7.99 -15.60 8.86
N MET A 198 -7.88 -14.74 7.81
CA MET A 198 -8.38 -13.34 7.94
C MET A 198 -9.91 -13.29 7.93
N ILE A 199 -10.58 -14.09 7.13
CA ILE A 199 -12.05 -14.24 7.15
C ILE A 199 -12.53 -14.69 8.53
N SER A 200 -11.93 -15.77 9.06
CA SER A 200 -12.22 -16.30 10.39
C SER A 200 -12.00 -15.24 11.49
N LYS A 201 -10.89 -14.47 11.41
CA LYS A 201 -10.59 -13.38 12.36
C LYS A 201 -11.64 -12.28 12.32
N LEU A 202 -12.05 -11.85 11.14
CA LEU A 202 -13.10 -10.83 10.98
C LEU A 202 -14.45 -11.34 11.48
N ASN A 203 -14.81 -12.59 11.15
CA ASN A 203 -16.07 -13.19 11.57
C ASN A 203 -16.17 -13.34 13.10
N ALA A 204 -15.10 -13.70 13.76
CA ALA A 204 -15.04 -13.78 15.23
C ALA A 204 -15.05 -12.42 15.93
N SER A 205 -14.71 -11.34 15.23
CA SER A 205 -14.58 -10.01 15.84
C SER A 205 -15.92 -9.31 16.02
N ARG A 206 -16.05 -8.60 17.14
CA ARG A 206 -17.11 -7.61 17.39
C ARG A 206 -16.61 -6.16 17.21
N LYS A 207 -15.36 -6.00 16.81
CA LYS A 207 -14.72 -4.69 16.62
C LYS A 207 -15.33 -3.98 15.43
N LYS A 208 -15.66 -2.70 15.60
CA LYS A 208 -15.90 -1.76 14.51
C LYS A 208 -14.65 -0.90 14.37
N ALA A 209 -13.98 -1.01 13.24
CA ALA A 209 -12.76 -0.26 12.97
C ALA A 209 -13.12 1.02 12.20
N ASN A 210 -12.61 2.16 12.65
CA ASN A 210 -12.72 3.40 11.88
C ASN A 210 -11.61 3.44 10.81
N LEU A 211 -11.65 2.49 9.88
CA LEU A 211 -10.68 2.31 8.80
C LEU A 211 -11.34 2.53 7.45
N LYS A 212 -10.56 3.03 6.50
CA LYS A 212 -10.91 3.03 5.09
C LYS A 212 -10.03 2.07 4.33
N TYR A 213 -10.59 1.44 3.32
CA TYR A 213 -10.00 0.30 2.63
C TYR A 213 -9.90 0.58 1.14
N TRP A 214 -8.74 0.33 0.57
CA TRP A 214 -8.50 0.27 -0.86
C TRP A 214 -8.06 -1.14 -1.21
N PHE A 215 -8.80 -1.78 -2.13
CA PHE A 215 -8.44 -3.10 -2.65
C PHE A 215 -8.24 -3.02 -4.16
N PHE A 216 -7.29 -3.78 -4.64
CA PHE A 216 -7.07 -4.06 -6.04
C PHE A 216 -6.87 -5.56 -6.21
N ALA A 217 -7.46 -6.14 -7.26
CA ALA A 217 -7.18 -7.47 -7.77
C ALA A 217 -7.30 -7.48 -9.29
N GLY A 218 -6.49 -8.30 -9.95
CA GLY A 218 -6.50 -8.46 -11.41
C GLY A 218 -7.04 -9.83 -11.81
N ASP A 219 -7.76 -9.88 -12.93
CA ASP A 219 -8.40 -11.12 -13.41
C ASP A 219 -7.43 -12.11 -14.07
N LYS A 220 -6.14 -11.71 -14.24
CA LYS A 220 -5.09 -12.53 -14.86
C LYS A 220 -3.92 -12.78 -13.90
N GLU A 221 -4.19 -12.81 -12.60
CA GLU A 221 -3.15 -13.02 -11.58
C GLU A 221 -2.74 -14.47 -11.44
N GLU A 222 -3.67 -15.39 -11.63
CA GLU A 222 -3.50 -16.83 -11.48
C GLU A 222 -4.58 -17.59 -12.28
N GLU A 223 -4.55 -18.93 -12.23
CA GLU A 223 -5.56 -19.79 -12.82
C GLU A 223 -6.40 -20.53 -11.74
N GLY A 224 -6.08 -20.31 -10.46
CA GLY A 224 -6.79 -20.93 -9.34
C GLY A 224 -8.23 -20.46 -9.26
N ASP A 225 -9.16 -21.43 -9.19
CA ASP A 225 -10.59 -21.24 -8.97
C ASP A 225 -11.03 -22.42 -8.10
N ARG A 226 -11.01 -22.21 -6.79
CA ARG A 226 -11.08 -23.25 -5.76
C ARG A 226 -12.49 -23.82 -5.64
N ASP A 227 -13.50 -22.98 -5.79
CA ASP A 227 -14.93 -23.35 -5.70
C ASP A 227 -15.60 -23.57 -7.07
N LYS A 228 -14.87 -23.29 -8.17
CA LYS A 228 -15.28 -23.52 -9.56
C LYS A 228 -16.49 -22.68 -9.98
N ASP A 229 -16.55 -21.45 -9.52
CA ASP A 229 -17.59 -20.49 -9.90
C ASP A 229 -17.23 -19.66 -11.15
N GLY A 230 -16.02 -19.80 -11.66
CA GLY A 230 -15.49 -19.09 -12.84
C GLY A 230 -14.78 -17.78 -12.48
N ILE A 231 -14.59 -17.46 -11.20
CA ILE A 231 -13.82 -16.33 -10.71
C ILE A 231 -12.53 -16.86 -10.11
N ILE A 232 -11.39 -16.26 -10.44
CA ILE A 232 -10.11 -16.67 -9.86
C ILE A 232 -10.03 -16.33 -8.37
N ASP A 233 -9.33 -17.17 -7.60
CA ASP A 233 -9.23 -17.04 -6.14
C ASP A 233 -8.74 -15.66 -5.68
N ALA A 234 -7.80 -15.02 -6.39
CA ALA A 234 -7.30 -13.69 -6.01
C ALA A 234 -8.40 -12.61 -5.98
N VAL A 235 -9.33 -12.67 -6.93
CA VAL A 235 -10.48 -11.76 -7.03
C VAL A 235 -11.55 -12.15 -6.01
N ASP A 236 -11.89 -13.44 -5.96
CA ASP A 236 -12.95 -13.95 -5.09
C ASP A 236 -12.60 -13.78 -3.61
N ASP A 237 -11.40 -14.17 -3.18
CA ASP A 237 -10.93 -13.96 -1.81
C ASP A 237 -10.98 -12.48 -1.38
N THR A 238 -10.72 -11.56 -2.32
CA THR A 238 -10.82 -10.12 -2.06
C THR A 238 -12.27 -9.69 -1.91
N LYS A 239 -13.17 -10.18 -2.79
CA LYS A 239 -14.61 -9.91 -2.71
C LYS A 239 -15.22 -10.45 -1.41
N ASP A 240 -14.77 -11.60 -0.94
CA ASP A 240 -15.19 -12.18 0.33
C ASP A 240 -14.81 -11.34 1.55
N ILE A 241 -13.58 -10.84 1.60
CA ILE A 241 -13.17 -9.89 2.65
C ILE A 241 -14.10 -8.66 2.64
N ILE A 242 -14.37 -8.10 1.46
CA ILE A 242 -15.27 -6.94 1.31
C ILE A 242 -16.68 -7.28 1.77
N ALA A 243 -17.19 -8.45 1.43
CA ALA A 243 -18.51 -8.93 1.85
C ALA A 243 -18.60 -9.04 3.38
N VAL A 244 -17.59 -9.62 4.03
CA VAL A 244 -17.56 -9.71 5.50
C VAL A 244 -17.51 -8.33 6.14
N LEU A 245 -16.69 -7.40 5.63
CA LEU A 245 -16.61 -6.03 6.14
C LEU A 245 -17.97 -5.30 6.06
N ARG A 246 -18.71 -5.49 4.98
CA ARG A 246 -20.04 -4.89 4.76
C ARG A 246 -21.12 -5.58 5.60
N ASN A 247 -21.22 -6.89 5.53
CA ASN A 247 -22.28 -7.67 6.21
C ASN A 247 -22.23 -7.53 7.72
N LYS A 248 -21.03 -7.44 8.27
CA LYS A 248 -20.83 -7.19 9.71
C LYS A 248 -20.89 -5.70 10.09
N GLN A 249 -21.14 -4.83 9.12
CA GLN A 249 -21.16 -3.38 9.33
C GLN A 249 -19.86 -2.86 10.00
N ILE A 250 -18.74 -3.47 9.63
CA ILE A 250 -17.40 -3.05 10.06
C ILE A 250 -16.99 -1.78 9.32
N ALA A 251 -17.29 -1.73 8.02
CA ALA A 251 -17.06 -0.59 7.16
C ALA A 251 -18.35 -0.13 6.48
N LEU A 252 -18.51 1.17 6.29
CA LEU A 252 -19.59 1.73 5.48
C LEU A 252 -19.28 1.56 3.99
N PRO A 253 -20.29 1.55 3.10
CA PRO A 253 -20.05 1.42 1.65
C PRO A 253 -19.06 2.45 1.09
N GLY A 254 -19.06 3.68 1.60
CA GLY A 254 -18.15 4.75 1.18
C GLY A 254 -16.71 4.63 1.73
N ASP A 255 -16.46 3.72 2.67
CA ASP A 255 -15.14 3.48 3.24
C ASP A 255 -14.34 2.42 2.46
N ILE A 256 -14.97 1.74 1.49
CA ILE A 256 -14.35 0.69 0.71
C ILE A 256 -14.29 1.10 -0.77
N VAL A 257 -13.07 1.10 -1.32
CA VAL A 257 -12.82 1.20 -2.75
C VAL A 257 -12.26 -0.14 -3.22
N PHE A 258 -12.84 -0.70 -4.26
CA PHE A 258 -12.35 -1.91 -4.91
C PHE A 258 -12.20 -1.65 -6.42
N THR A 259 -11.05 -2.00 -6.94
CA THR A 259 -10.73 -1.96 -8.38
C THR A 259 -10.39 -3.36 -8.83
N GLU A 260 -11.19 -3.91 -9.70
CA GLU A 260 -10.94 -5.15 -10.45
C GLU A 260 -10.42 -4.74 -11.84
N ASP A 261 -9.28 -5.30 -12.25
CA ASP A 261 -8.65 -4.97 -13.55
C ASP A 261 -8.67 -6.23 -14.43
N PRO A 262 -9.46 -6.26 -15.52
CA PRO A 262 -9.57 -7.43 -16.39
C PRO A 262 -8.24 -7.82 -17.09
N ASP A 263 -7.27 -6.91 -17.12
CA ASP A 263 -5.93 -7.15 -17.64
C ASP A 263 -4.85 -7.16 -16.55
N GLY A 264 -5.25 -7.07 -15.30
CA GLY A 264 -4.37 -7.06 -14.13
C GLY A 264 -3.71 -8.41 -13.90
N LYS A 265 -2.41 -8.37 -13.64
CA LYS A 265 -1.56 -9.52 -13.30
C LYS A 265 -0.97 -9.35 -11.92
N HIS A 266 -0.46 -10.45 -11.34
CA HIS A 266 0.22 -10.43 -10.05
C HIS A 266 1.64 -9.86 -10.17
N ASP A 267 1.77 -8.61 -10.61
CA ASP A 267 3.05 -7.98 -10.88
C ASP A 267 3.07 -6.46 -10.58
N TYR A 268 4.27 -5.91 -10.44
CA TYR A 268 4.46 -4.48 -10.19
C TYR A 268 3.98 -3.59 -11.34
N ASN A 269 3.87 -4.07 -12.57
CA ASN A 269 3.33 -3.28 -13.67
C ASN A 269 1.84 -3.01 -13.46
N SER A 270 1.09 -4.05 -13.08
CA SER A 270 -0.33 -3.94 -12.77
C SER A 270 -0.56 -3.06 -11.53
N TRP A 271 0.18 -3.30 -10.45
CA TRP A 271 0.05 -2.53 -9.22
C TRP A 271 0.46 -1.07 -9.39
N SER A 272 1.53 -0.77 -10.12
CA SER A 272 1.98 0.61 -10.35
C SER A 272 1.00 1.43 -11.19
N ARG A 273 0.21 0.81 -12.06
CA ARG A 273 -0.88 1.50 -12.79
C ARG A 273 -1.96 2.01 -11.86
N GLN A 274 -2.22 1.31 -10.75
CA GLN A 274 -3.25 1.67 -9.78
C GLN A 274 -2.74 2.63 -8.70
N LEU A 275 -1.42 2.71 -8.51
CA LEU A 275 -0.81 3.52 -7.46
C LEU A 275 -1.20 5.02 -7.52
N PRO A 276 -1.33 5.69 -8.69
CA PRO A 276 -1.80 7.07 -8.75
C PRO A 276 -3.20 7.27 -8.16
N ALA A 277 -4.14 6.37 -8.47
CA ALA A 277 -5.51 6.44 -7.95
C ALA A 277 -5.53 6.16 -6.44
N PHE A 278 -4.79 5.15 -5.99
CA PHE A 278 -4.61 4.87 -4.56
C PHE A 278 -4.05 6.09 -3.79
N LEU A 279 -2.98 6.71 -4.28
CA LEU A 279 -2.36 7.85 -3.59
C LEU A 279 -3.29 9.08 -3.55
N VAL A 280 -4.09 9.31 -4.60
CA VAL A 280 -5.09 10.38 -4.61
C VAL A 280 -6.24 10.07 -3.64
N TRP A 281 -6.70 8.82 -3.57
CA TRP A 281 -7.69 8.39 -2.58
C TRP A 281 -7.16 8.54 -1.15
N ALA A 282 -5.92 8.16 -0.93
CA ALA A 282 -5.31 8.17 0.39
C ALA A 282 -5.00 9.60 0.88
N PHE A 283 -4.46 10.46 0.02
CA PHE A 283 -3.83 11.73 0.37
C PHE A 283 -4.26 12.92 -0.51
N GLY A 284 -5.34 12.79 -1.26
CA GLY A 284 -5.85 13.85 -2.14
C GLY A 284 -6.18 15.15 -1.42
N LYS A 285 -6.15 16.24 -2.19
CA LYS A 285 -6.57 17.58 -1.76
C LYS A 285 -8.05 17.75 -1.97
#